data_275b093072e8f99162948edd315e0de1
#
_entry.id   275b093072e8f99162948edd315e0de1
#
_cell.length_a   1.000
_cell.length_b   1.000
_cell.length_c   1.000
_cell.angle_alpha   90.00
_cell.angle_beta   90.00
_cell.angle_gamma   90.00
#
_symmetry.space_group_name_H-M   'P 1'
#
loop_
_entity.id
_entity.type
_entity.pdbx_description
1 polymer ?
#
loop_
_entity_poly.entity_id
_entity_poly.type
_entity_poly.pdbx_seq_one_letter_code
_entity_poly.pdbx_strand_id
1 'polypeptide(L)'
;MSGYTNFAVVGAGAIGIYLVQQLLKDKAAGIVKDVVVLTRQVSIHLIHDIAEYPLTVGSKGSKTTVEGDAKVIEVDYSDDESIKRALTGVDVVISTVPIPALNVQGKIAAAAKEAGVKLFVPSEFGGDPEGKTEGVLGAKANIQNQLKALRMPYAAFYTGPFADYLWISYVS
;
A
#
# COMPACT_ATOMS: atom_id res chain seq x y z
N MET A 1 13.99 -21.94 4.91
CA MET A 1 13.78 -20.70 4.15
C MET A 1 13.20 -19.67 5.10
N SER A 2 13.97 -18.64 5.48
CA SER A 2 13.43 -17.52 6.26
C SER A 2 12.76 -16.53 5.31
N GLY A 3 11.57 -16.88 4.85
CA GLY A 3 10.75 -15.97 4.07
C GLY A 3 10.11 -14.90 4.97
N TYR A 4 9.70 -13.79 4.41
CA TYR A 4 8.82 -12.83 5.07
C TYR A 4 7.45 -13.47 5.25
N THR A 5 6.87 -13.36 6.44
CA THR A 5 5.59 -14.00 6.77
C THR A 5 4.51 -13.03 7.27
N ASN A 6 4.90 -11.83 7.71
CA ASN A 6 3.98 -10.84 8.26
C ASN A 6 3.95 -9.61 7.34
N PHE A 7 2.80 -9.32 6.75
CA PHE A 7 2.65 -8.28 5.75
C PHE A 7 1.69 -7.19 6.22
N ALA A 8 2.04 -5.94 5.95
CA ALA A 8 1.13 -4.80 6.09
C ALA A 8 0.88 -4.16 4.72
N VAL A 9 -0.38 -3.95 4.37
CA VAL A 9 -0.78 -3.19 3.18
C VAL A 9 -1.33 -1.84 3.62
N VAL A 10 -0.72 -0.75 3.15
CA VAL A 10 -1.13 0.61 3.45
C VAL A 10 -2.04 1.11 2.33
N GLY A 11 -3.33 1.20 2.63
CA GLY A 11 -4.38 1.52 1.68
C GLY A 11 -4.96 0.28 0.99
N ALA A 12 -6.28 0.14 0.99
CA ALA A 12 -7.02 -0.94 0.32
C ALA A 12 -7.85 -0.38 -0.85
N GLY A 13 -7.22 0.47 -1.68
CA GLY A 13 -7.81 1.01 -2.91
C GLY A 13 -7.68 0.04 -4.09
N ALA A 14 -7.73 0.59 -5.33
CA ALA A 14 -7.77 -0.18 -6.57
C ALA A 14 -6.65 -1.24 -6.73
N ILE A 15 -5.46 -1.00 -6.18
CA ILE A 15 -4.36 -1.97 -6.20
C ILE A 15 -4.33 -2.78 -4.89
N GLY A 16 -4.44 -2.07 -3.76
CA GLY A 16 -4.26 -2.66 -2.44
C GLY A 16 -5.20 -3.80 -2.14
N ILE A 17 -6.46 -3.74 -2.61
CA ILE A 17 -7.44 -4.80 -2.41
C ILE A 17 -7.01 -6.13 -3.02
N TYR A 18 -6.47 -6.11 -4.25
CA TYR A 18 -6.01 -7.33 -4.91
C TYR A 18 -4.78 -7.93 -4.21
N LEU A 19 -3.88 -7.07 -3.71
CA LEU A 19 -2.73 -7.52 -2.92
C LEU A 19 -3.19 -8.16 -1.61
N VAL A 20 -4.13 -7.55 -0.90
CA VAL A 20 -4.69 -8.13 0.33
C VAL A 20 -5.36 -9.47 0.05
N GLN A 21 -6.18 -9.56 -1.01
CA GLN A 21 -6.84 -10.82 -1.40
C GLN A 21 -5.82 -11.91 -1.72
N GLN A 22 -4.73 -11.58 -2.42
CA GLN A 22 -3.68 -12.56 -2.71
C GLN A 22 -2.95 -12.99 -1.44
N LEU A 23 -2.57 -12.05 -0.57
CA LEU A 23 -1.93 -12.35 0.70
C LEU A 23 -2.81 -13.21 1.63
N LEU A 24 -4.12 -13.03 1.60
CA LEU A 24 -5.06 -13.87 2.34
C LEU A 24 -5.15 -15.29 1.78
N LYS A 25 -5.07 -15.47 0.45
CA LYS A 25 -4.95 -16.81 -0.15
C LYS A 25 -3.64 -17.48 0.27
N ASP A 26 -2.55 -16.73 0.29
CA ASP A 26 -1.25 -17.24 0.73
C ASP A 26 -1.24 -17.55 2.24
N LYS A 27 -2.01 -16.80 3.05
CA LYS A 27 -2.24 -17.10 4.46
C LYS A 27 -3.02 -18.42 4.63
N ALA A 28 -4.08 -18.62 3.85
CA ALA A 28 -4.83 -19.87 3.86
C ALA A 28 -3.98 -21.07 3.41
N ALA A 29 -2.99 -20.84 2.54
CA ALA A 29 -2.02 -21.85 2.11
C ALA A 29 -0.84 -22.07 3.11
N GLY A 30 -0.80 -21.32 4.22
CA GLY A 30 0.25 -21.42 5.23
C GLY A 30 1.59 -20.78 4.84
N ILE A 31 1.63 -20.00 3.77
CA ILE A 31 2.81 -19.28 3.28
C ILE A 31 2.99 -17.97 4.04
N VAL A 32 1.89 -17.24 4.22
CA VAL A 32 1.81 -15.99 4.99
C VAL A 32 1.20 -16.30 6.35
N LYS A 33 1.74 -15.68 7.40
CA LYS A 33 1.26 -15.85 8.77
C LYS A 33 0.21 -14.81 9.11
N ASP A 34 0.53 -13.53 8.92
CA ASP A 34 -0.35 -12.42 9.28
C ASP A 34 -0.43 -11.37 8.17
N VAL A 35 -1.66 -10.84 7.97
CA VAL A 35 -1.96 -9.76 7.05
C VAL A 35 -2.63 -8.63 7.81
N VAL A 36 -2.01 -7.44 7.76
CA VAL A 36 -2.52 -6.22 8.37
C VAL A 36 -2.87 -5.22 7.27
N VAL A 37 -4.00 -4.55 7.37
CA VAL A 37 -4.40 -3.48 6.47
C VAL A 37 -4.45 -2.18 7.26
N LEU A 38 -3.63 -1.20 6.89
CA LEU A 38 -3.64 0.12 7.49
C LEU A 38 -4.57 1.05 6.70
N THR A 39 -5.53 1.64 7.39
CA THR A 39 -6.49 2.57 6.80
C THR A 39 -6.55 3.87 7.58
N ARG A 40 -7.07 4.93 6.96
CA ARG A 40 -7.44 6.16 7.66
C ARG A 40 -8.82 6.01 8.29
N GLN A 41 -9.10 6.77 9.36
CA GLN A 41 -10.34 6.77 10.15
C GLN A 41 -11.65 6.83 9.31
N VAL A 42 -11.63 7.45 8.16
CA VAL A 42 -12.81 7.60 7.28
C VAL A 42 -13.18 6.31 6.53
N SER A 43 -12.31 5.32 6.52
CA SER A 43 -12.44 4.12 5.66
C SER A 43 -13.05 2.90 6.36
N ILE A 44 -13.15 2.90 7.69
CA ILE A 44 -13.59 1.72 8.48
C ILE A 44 -15.08 1.43 8.32
N HIS A 45 -15.93 2.44 8.20
CA HIS A 45 -17.38 2.24 7.96
C HIS A 45 -17.70 1.54 6.64
N LEU A 46 -16.69 1.34 5.81
CA LEU A 46 -16.79 0.78 4.47
C LEU A 46 -16.47 -0.72 4.37
N ILE A 47 -16.03 -1.34 5.46
CA ILE A 47 -15.55 -2.73 5.44
C ILE A 47 -16.70 -3.73 5.64
N HIS A 48 -17.87 -3.30 6.13
CA HIS A 48 -18.97 -4.20 6.51
C HIS A 48 -20.00 -4.53 5.41
N ASP A 49 -20.04 -3.81 4.30
CA ASP A 49 -21.15 -3.93 3.34
C ASP A 49 -20.72 -4.09 1.88
N ILE A 50 -19.96 -5.09 1.47
CA ILE A 50 -19.92 -5.42 0.02
C ILE A 50 -19.52 -6.87 -0.27
N ALA A 51 -20.54 -7.71 -0.40
CA ALA A 51 -20.50 -8.91 -1.21
C ALA A 51 -21.14 -8.61 -2.57
N GLU A 52 -20.50 -8.13 -3.54
CA GLU A 52 -20.92 -7.88 -4.92
C GLU A 52 -20.68 -6.45 -5.39
N TYR A 53 -19.52 -6.21 -6.06
CA TYR A 53 -19.47 -5.16 -7.06
C TYR A 53 -18.52 -5.52 -8.21
N PRO A 54 -18.99 -5.44 -9.47
CA PRO A 54 -18.12 -5.47 -10.63
C PRO A 54 -17.27 -4.18 -10.67
N LEU A 55 -16.05 -4.31 -11.15
CA LEU A 55 -15.08 -3.25 -11.37
C LEU A 55 -15.69 -2.04 -12.09
N THR A 56 -15.96 -0.97 -11.37
CA THR A 56 -16.12 0.35 -11.97
C THR A 56 -14.95 1.22 -11.54
N VAL A 57 -14.04 1.47 -12.47
CA VAL A 57 -13.01 2.51 -12.39
C VAL A 57 -13.71 3.85 -12.32
N GLY A 58 -13.79 4.43 -11.13
CA GLY A 58 -14.45 5.73 -10.95
C GLY A 58 -14.14 6.31 -9.59
N SER A 59 -13.40 7.40 -9.59
CA SER A 59 -13.08 8.24 -8.44
C SER A 59 -14.34 8.82 -7.79
N LYS A 60 -14.93 8.12 -6.83
CA LYS A 60 -15.74 8.66 -5.73
C LYS A 60 -16.17 7.52 -4.82
N GLY A 61 -15.48 7.38 -3.67
CA GLY A 61 -15.98 6.55 -2.57
C GLY A 61 -16.03 5.04 -2.87
N SER A 62 -14.95 4.45 -3.37
CA SER A 62 -14.85 2.99 -3.50
C SER A 62 -14.88 2.37 -2.12
N LYS A 63 -16.04 1.82 -1.79
CA LYS A 63 -16.24 0.95 -0.62
C LYS A 63 -15.60 -0.39 -0.92
N THR A 64 -14.43 -0.66 -0.37
CA THR A 64 -13.74 -1.92 -0.59
C THR A 64 -13.85 -2.80 0.64
N THR A 65 -14.57 -3.91 0.55
CA THR A 65 -14.60 -4.93 1.59
C THR A 65 -13.40 -5.85 1.41
N VAL A 66 -12.64 -6.03 2.47
CA VAL A 66 -11.63 -7.08 2.56
C VAL A 66 -12.31 -8.29 3.20
N GLU A 67 -12.71 -9.27 2.39
CA GLU A 67 -13.19 -10.55 2.91
C GLU A 67 -11.99 -11.39 3.38
N GLY A 68 -12.10 -11.96 4.57
CA GLY A 68 -11.10 -12.86 5.12
C GLY A 68 -10.49 -12.37 6.43
N ASP A 69 -9.52 -13.11 6.94
CA ASP A 69 -8.87 -12.92 8.24
C ASP A 69 -7.69 -11.90 8.18
N ALA A 70 -7.92 -10.73 7.57
CA ALA A 70 -7.00 -9.60 7.64
C ALA A 70 -7.32 -8.73 8.85
N LYS A 71 -6.30 -8.38 9.61
CA LYS A 71 -6.44 -7.40 10.70
C LYS A 71 -6.46 -5.99 10.12
N VAL A 72 -7.58 -5.30 10.21
CA VAL A 72 -7.67 -3.89 9.82
C VAL A 72 -7.34 -3.00 11.00
N ILE A 73 -6.40 -2.09 10.83
CA ILE A 73 -5.97 -1.12 11.84
C ILE A 73 -6.19 0.29 11.30
N GLU A 74 -6.94 1.06 12.05
CA GLU A 74 -7.05 2.49 11.83
C GLU A 74 -5.79 3.19 12.31
N VAL A 75 -5.20 4.03 11.44
CA VAL A 75 -3.95 4.73 11.71
C VAL A 75 -4.13 6.22 11.44
N ASP A 76 -3.73 7.01 12.41
CA ASP A 76 -3.48 8.43 12.20
C ASP A 76 -2.07 8.62 11.62
N TYR A 77 -1.99 8.95 10.33
CA TYR A 77 -0.71 9.20 9.66
C TYR A 77 -0.02 10.51 10.08
N SER A 78 -0.63 11.32 10.94
CA SER A 78 0.03 12.46 11.58
C SER A 78 0.77 12.06 12.87
N ASP A 79 0.41 10.94 13.47
CA ASP A 79 1.00 10.37 14.70
C ASP A 79 1.96 9.21 14.35
N ASP A 80 3.27 9.48 14.46
CA ASP A 80 4.32 8.50 14.14
C ASP A 80 4.26 7.28 15.07
N GLU A 81 3.86 7.44 16.34
CA GLU A 81 3.68 6.34 17.28
C GLU A 81 2.46 5.46 16.94
N SER A 82 1.40 6.04 16.37
CA SER A 82 0.26 5.29 15.84
C SER A 82 0.69 4.36 14.71
N ILE A 83 1.46 4.89 13.76
CA ILE A 83 1.99 4.11 12.62
C ILE A 83 2.92 3.00 13.14
N LYS A 84 3.85 3.33 14.01
CA LYS A 84 4.84 2.40 14.56
C LYS A 84 4.18 1.23 15.30
N ARG A 85 3.19 1.52 16.15
CA ARG A 85 2.42 0.47 16.85
C ARG A 85 1.73 -0.47 15.88
N ALA A 86 1.12 0.08 14.82
CA ALA A 86 0.43 -0.70 13.80
C ALA A 86 1.38 -1.61 13.00
N LEU A 87 2.66 -1.26 12.90
CA LEU A 87 3.69 -1.99 12.16
C LEU A 87 4.53 -2.94 13.03
N THR A 88 4.25 -3.02 14.34
CA THR A 88 4.99 -3.93 15.23
C THR A 88 4.80 -5.39 14.80
N GLY A 89 5.92 -6.09 14.58
CA GLY A 89 5.93 -7.49 14.14
C GLY A 89 5.71 -7.71 12.65
N VAL A 90 5.59 -6.64 11.85
CA VAL A 90 5.48 -6.69 10.38
C VAL A 90 6.87 -6.90 9.77
N ASP A 91 6.98 -7.81 8.80
CA ASP A 91 8.20 -8.02 8.02
C ASP A 91 8.25 -7.10 6.78
N VAL A 92 7.12 -6.96 6.09
CA VAL A 92 7.02 -6.23 4.82
C VAL A 92 5.87 -5.24 4.85
N VAL A 93 6.14 -4.00 4.49
CA VAL A 93 5.12 -2.97 4.24
C VAL A 93 4.96 -2.78 2.74
N ILE A 94 3.73 -2.89 2.24
CA ILE A 94 3.38 -2.59 0.85
C ILE A 94 2.48 -1.35 0.85
N SER A 95 2.99 -0.25 0.33
CA SER A 95 2.24 1.00 0.20
C SER A 95 1.49 1.03 -1.13
N THR A 96 0.18 1.26 -1.06
CA THR A 96 -0.69 1.46 -2.24
C THR A 96 -1.49 2.75 -2.12
N VAL A 97 -0.87 3.75 -1.48
CA VAL A 97 -1.49 5.07 -1.32
C VAL A 97 -1.70 5.76 -2.66
N PRO A 98 -2.81 6.50 -2.84
CA PRO A 98 -3.08 7.22 -4.07
C PRO A 98 -2.15 8.43 -4.24
N ILE A 99 -2.07 8.94 -5.48
CA ILE A 99 -1.21 10.09 -5.84
C ILE A 99 -1.31 11.27 -4.86
N PRO A 100 -2.51 11.74 -4.42
CA PRO A 100 -2.59 12.86 -3.47
C PRO A 100 -1.99 12.58 -2.09
N ALA A 101 -1.75 11.31 -1.76
CA ALA A 101 -1.22 10.89 -0.47
C ALA A 101 0.22 10.34 -0.57
N LEU A 102 0.93 10.54 -1.68
CA LEU A 102 2.30 10.00 -1.84
C LEU A 102 3.24 10.45 -0.72
N ASN A 103 3.10 11.68 -0.25
CA ASN A 103 3.99 12.27 0.76
C ASN A 103 3.92 11.57 2.14
N VAL A 104 2.82 10.88 2.47
CA VAL A 104 2.72 10.16 3.76
C VAL A 104 3.69 8.98 3.84
N GLN A 105 4.16 8.48 2.71
CA GLN A 105 5.05 7.32 2.66
C GLN A 105 6.38 7.55 3.38
N GLY A 106 6.90 8.78 3.38
CA GLY A 106 8.13 9.10 4.11
C GLY A 106 8.00 8.86 5.62
N LYS A 107 6.87 9.28 6.22
CA LYS A 107 6.57 9.01 7.63
C LYS A 107 6.37 7.51 7.89
N ILE A 108 5.60 6.85 7.03
CA ILE A 108 5.38 5.40 7.16
C ILE A 108 6.70 4.64 7.07
N ALA A 109 7.61 5.03 6.16
CA ALA A 109 8.91 4.40 6.01
C ALA A 109 9.82 4.61 7.24
N ALA A 110 9.81 5.81 7.84
CA ALA A 110 10.54 6.10 9.07
C ALA A 110 10.01 5.25 10.24
N ALA A 111 8.71 5.24 10.46
CA ALA A 111 8.07 4.42 11.49
C ALA A 111 8.28 2.90 11.24
N ALA A 112 8.23 2.46 9.98
CA ALA A 112 8.52 1.08 9.59
C ALA A 112 9.96 0.68 9.95
N LYS A 113 10.92 1.58 9.70
CA LYS A 113 12.33 1.36 10.08
C LYS A 113 12.47 1.19 11.59
N GLU A 114 11.83 2.05 12.38
CA GLU A 114 11.85 1.98 13.84
C GLU A 114 11.12 0.75 14.39
N ALA A 115 10.05 0.30 13.73
CA ALA A 115 9.32 -0.91 14.09
C ALA A 115 10.06 -2.21 13.72
N GLY A 116 11.20 -2.13 13.01
CA GLY A 116 12.00 -3.29 12.60
C GLY A 116 11.49 -3.98 11.33
N VAL A 117 10.68 -3.30 10.52
CA VAL A 117 10.26 -3.78 9.19
C VAL A 117 11.49 -4.04 8.33
N LYS A 118 11.49 -5.16 7.60
CA LYS A 118 12.65 -5.64 6.84
C LYS A 118 12.64 -5.18 5.38
N LEU A 119 11.46 -4.93 4.82
CA LEU A 119 11.29 -4.50 3.43
C LEU A 119 10.13 -3.53 3.29
N PHE A 120 10.35 -2.46 2.54
CA PHE A 120 9.32 -1.49 2.17
C PHE A 120 9.07 -1.52 0.66
N VAL A 121 7.82 -1.66 0.25
CA VAL A 121 7.41 -1.56 -1.16
C VAL A 121 6.66 -0.24 -1.33
N PRO A 122 7.28 0.78 -1.94
CA PRO A 122 6.62 2.07 -2.15
C PRO A 122 5.54 1.99 -3.23
N SER A 123 4.60 2.95 -3.21
CA SER A 123 3.51 3.05 -4.19
C SER A 123 4.04 3.55 -5.54
N GLU A 124 4.77 2.69 -6.22
CA GLU A 124 5.32 2.96 -7.54
C GLU A 124 4.33 2.61 -8.67
N PHE A 125 3.96 1.38 -8.82
CA PHE A 125 2.94 0.82 -9.73
C PHE A 125 2.61 1.70 -10.95
N GLY A 126 3.63 2.08 -11.72
CA GLY A 126 3.54 2.99 -12.85
C GLY A 126 4.86 3.12 -13.56
N GLY A 127 5.19 4.33 -14.05
CA GLY A 127 6.45 4.61 -14.75
C GLY A 127 7.65 4.71 -13.81
N ASP A 128 8.85 4.50 -14.35
CA ASP A 128 10.10 4.66 -13.62
C ASP A 128 10.36 6.13 -13.29
N PRO A 129 10.57 6.47 -12.01
CA PRO A 129 10.85 7.84 -11.57
C PRO A 129 12.33 8.23 -11.69
N GLU A 130 13.22 7.37 -12.16
CA GLU A 130 14.65 7.67 -12.23
C GLU A 130 14.91 8.97 -13.03
N GLY A 131 15.70 9.87 -12.45
CA GLY A 131 16.05 11.16 -13.05
C GLY A 131 14.92 12.17 -13.11
N LYS A 132 13.75 11.88 -12.54
CA LYS A 132 12.60 12.81 -12.52
C LYS A 132 12.64 13.68 -11.25
N THR A 133 12.38 14.97 -11.43
CA THR A 133 12.41 15.95 -10.33
C THR A 133 11.06 16.64 -10.09
N GLU A 134 10.13 16.50 -11.02
CA GLU A 134 8.84 17.23 -11.00
C GLU A 134 7.65 16.28 -11.15
N GLY A 135 6.47 16.77 -10.79
CA GLY A 135 5.21 16.05 -10.92
C GLY A 135 5.15 14.79 -10.09
N VAL A 136 4.31 13.86 -10.50
CA VAL A 136 4.08 12.58 -9.80
C VAL A 136 5.35 11.74 -9.74
N LEU A 137 6.11 11.67 -10.85
CA LEU A 137 7.35 10.89 -10.88
C LEU A 137 8.44 11.52 -10.00
N GLY A 138 8.54 12.86 -9.97
CA GLY A 138 9.46 13.54 -9.05
C GLY A 138 9.10 13.28 -7.59
N ALA A 139 7.81 13.27 -7.23
CA ALA A 139 7.38 12.90 -5.88
C ALA A 139 7.76 11.45 -5.52
N LYS A 140 7.62 10.50 -6.45
CA LYS A 140 8.04 9.11 -6.27
C LYS A 140 9.56 9.00 -6.13
N ALA A 141 10.34 9.68 -6.97
CA ALA A 141 11.80 9.73 -6.85
C ALA A 141 12.24 10.25 -5.46
N ASN A 142 11.54 11.26 -4.93
CA ASN A 142 11.79 11.77 -3.59
C ASN A 142 11.55 10.72 -2.50
N ILE A 143 10.48 9.92 -2.62
CA ILE A 143 10.24 8.80 -1.66
C ILE A 143 11.38 7.79 -1.71
N GLN A 144 11.86 7.41 -2.91
CA GLN A 144 12.99 6.49 -3.01
C GLN A 144 14.27 7.08 -2.39
N ASN A 145 14.51 8.38 -2.55
CA ASN A 145 15.63 9.06 -1.90
C ASN A 145 15.52 9.06 -0.38
N GLN A 146 14.30 9.24 0.17
CA GLN A 146 14.05 9.12 1.61
C GLN A 146 14.30 7.68 2.10
N LEU A 147 13.86 6.65 1.38
CA LEU A 147 14.13 5.25 1.72
C LEU A 147 15.63 4.95 1.74
N LYS A 148 16.38 5.46 0.76
CA LYS A 148 17.84 5.35 0.70
C LYS A 148 18.50 6.04 1.89
N ALA A 149 18.09 7.27 2.22
CA ALA A 149 18.60 8.05 3.36
C ALA A 149 18.35 7.34 4.70
N LEU A 150 17.17 6.72 4.86
CA LEU A 150 16.81 5.90 6.02
C LEU A 150 17.55 4.55 6.06
N ARG A 151 18.27 4.18 5.00
CA ARG A 151 18.80 2.82 4.82
C ARG A 151 17.69 1.77 5.00
N MET A 152 16.49 2.06 4.51
CA MET A 152 15.38 1.14 4.51
C MET A 152 15.47 0.25 3.26
N PRO A 153 15.61 -1.07 3.39
CA PRO A 153 15.53 -1.95 2.23
C PRO A 153 14.18 -1.78 1.53
N TYR A 154 14.20 -1.60 0.21
CA TYR A 154 12.96 -1.44 -0.54
C TYR A 154 13.00 -2.16 -1.89
N ALA A 155 11.81 -2.49 -2.41
CA ALA A 155 11.60 -3.01 -3.74
C ALA A 155 10.55 -2.16 -4.46
N ALA A 156 10.87 -1.62 -5.63
CA ALA A 156 9.98 -0.84 -6.45
C ALA A 156 9.46 -1.67 -7.63
N PHE A 157 8.16 -1.58 -7.91
CA PHE A 157 7.52 -2.28 -9.02
C PHE A 157 7.02 -1.27 -10.05
N TYR A 158 7.65 -1.24 -11.22
CA TYR A 158 7.27 -0.39 -12.33
C TYR A 158 6.43 -1.17 -13.32
N THR A 159 5.12 -0.98 -13.29
CA THR A 159 4.15 -1.73 -14.09
C THR A 159 3.84 -1.08 -15.43
N GLY A 160 4.35 0.12 -15.67
CA GLY A 160 3.90 0.96 -16.77
C GLY A 160 2.47 1.50 -16.56
N PRO A 161 1.85 2.10 -17.59
CA PRO A 161 0.47 2.53 -17.52
C PRO A 161 -0.45 1.30 -17.46
N PHE A 162 -1.46 1.35 -16.60
CA PHE A 162 -2.48 0.32 -16.56
C PHE A 162 -3.33 0.37 -17.84
N ALA A 163 -3.70 -0.78 -18.39
CA ALA A 163 -4.48 -0.89 -19.63
C ALA A 163 -5.81 -0.13 -19.56
N ASP A 164 -6.43 -0.08 -18.39
CA ASP A 164 -7.68 0.65 -18.14
C ASP A 164 -7.55 2.16 -18.43
N TYR A 165 -6.39 2.76 -18.14
CA TYR A 165 -6.14 4.18 -18.46
C TYR A 165 -5.96 4.41 -19.96
N LEU A 166 -5.40 3.45 -20.70
CA LEU A 166 -5.24 3.56 -22.15
C LEU A 166 -6.60 3.55 -22.83
N TRP A 167 -7.55 2.75 -22.37
CA TRP A 167 -8.89 2.65 -22.94
C TRP A 167 -9.70 3.94 -22.75
N ILE A 168 -9.63 4.56 -21.57
CA ILE A 168 -10.33 5.82 -21.29
C ILE A 168 -9.84 6.96 -22.18
N SER A 169 -8.54 7.00 -22.51
CA SER A 169 -7.95 8.05 -23.35
C SER A 169 -8.29 7.93 -24.83
N TYR A 170 -8.83 6.77 -25.28
CA TYR A 170 -9.20 6.55 -26.68
C TYR A 170 -10.71 6.69 -26.95
N VAL A 171 -11.54 6.76 -25.93
CA VAL A 171 -13.02 6.78 -26.03
C VAL A 171 -13.62 8.15 -25.65
N SER A 172 -12.79 9.07 -25.17
CA SER A 172 -13.15 10.48 -24.88
C SER A 172 -12.65 11.41 -26.00
#